data_1cf0498de880f6e1d4364933d229a5f2
#
_entry.id   1cf0498de880f6e1d4364933d229a5f2
#
_cell.length_a   1.000
_cell.length_b   1.000
_cell.length_c   1.000
_cell.angle_alpha   90.00
_cell.angle_beta   90.00
_cell.angle_gamma   90.00
#
_symmetry.space_group_name_H-M   'P 1'
#
loop_
_entity.id
_entity.type
_entity.pdbx_description
1 polymer ?
#
loop_
_entity_poly.entity_id
_entity_poly.type
_entity_poly.pdbx_seq_one_letter_code
_entity_poly.pdbx_strand_id
1 'polypeptide(L)'
;MRGLPGCELSLDPGRSRFERIYARLLGAPANGLRIRLRRVLPATDGDHRAILDAGCGPGVFSFELAKRHPQAQVLGIELEPDLVERASEIARRAGLTNCRFEKGDVTQLDFDGKFDLVVSVDNLEHVEDDVTAMKTLLRALRPGGTLAVHVPAYERRWLLFGRRVNFDVPGHVRPGYRAPELAEKLRLAEFDVIDQRYTYGPLETFTNNLSYLISGADQRNKALYAVAFPVLLAVSYLGKFSNPSWGAGVLIKARRPDEPTVPGPA
;
A
#
# COMPACT_ATOMS: atom_id res chain seq x y z
N MET A 1 -15.25 -17.54 4.78
CA MET A 1 -15.87 -16.21 4.57
C MET A 1 -14.75 -15.18 4.48
N ARG A 2 -14.66 -14.41 3.39
CA ARG A 2 -13.72 -13.31 3.31
C ARG A 2 -14.19 -12.23 4.29
N GLY A 3 -13.46 -12.03 5.40
CA GLY A 3 -13.78 -10.98 6.37
C GLY A 3 -13.65 -9.58 5.75
N LEU A 4 -14.05 -8.54 6.50
CA LEU A 4 -13.84 -7.16 6.09
C LEU A 4 -12.32 -6.87 6.00
N PRO A 5 -11.85 -6.07 5.02
CA PRO A 5 -10.43 -5.79 4.84
C PRO A 5 -9.76 -5.25 6.11
N GLY A 6 -8.67 -5.90 6.50
CA GLY A 6 -7.93 -5.58 7.72
C GLY A 6 -8.60 -6.03 9.03
N CYS A 7 -9.57 -6.95 8.98
CA CYS A 7 -10.17 -7.52 10.20
C CYS A 7 -9.16 -8.32 11.04
N GLU A 8 -8.04 -8.74 10.46
CA GLU A 8 -6.92 -9.39 11.15
C GLU A 8 -6.36 -8.53 12.29
N LEU A 9 -6.46 -7.21 12.18
CA LEU A 9 -6.09 -6.29 13.26
C LEU A 9 -6.89 -6.51 14.56
N SER A 10 -8.01 -7.25 14.51
CA SER A 10 -8.73 -7.69 15.71
C SER A 10 -7.96 -8.73 16.53
N LEU A 11 -6.97 -9.38 15.91
CA LEU A 11 -6.12 -10.39 16.54
C LEU A 11 -4.81 -9.80 17.11
N ASP A 12 -4.60 -8.51 16.91
CA ASP A 12 -3.43 -7.78 17.37
C ASP A 12 -3.41 -7.69 18.91
N PRO A 13 -2.41 -8.30 19.59
CA PRO A 13 -2.33 -8.29 21.05
C PRO A 13 -2.06 -6.90 21.62
N GLY A 14 -1.42 -6.01 20.87
CA GLY A 14 -1.14 -4.63 21.29
C GLY A 14 -2.36 -3.70 21.29
N ARG A 15 -3.52 -4.16 20.79
CA ARG A 15 -4.76 -3.38 20.78
C ARG A 15 -5.62 -3.65 22.02
N SER A 16 -6.30 -2.60 22.48
CA SER A 16 -7.32 -2.72 23.52
C SER A 16 -8.47 -3.63 23.09
N ARG A 17 -9.24 -4.15 24.08
CA ARG A 17 -10.42 -4.98 23.81
C ARG A 17 -11.42 -4.27 22.88
N PHE A 18 -11.64 -2.97 23.10
CA PHE A 18 -12.55 -2.18 22.26
C PHE A 18 -12.04 -2.08 20.83
N GLU A 19 -10.76 -1.75 20.60
CA GLU A 19 -10.17 -1.65 19.27
C GLU A 19 -10.22 -2.99 18.51
N ARG A 20 -10.05 -4.11 19.22
CA ARG A 20 -10.16 -5.45 18.63
C ARG A 20 -11.60 -5.77 18.18
N ILE A 21 -12.59 -5.49 19.04
CA ILE A 21 -14.00 -5.68 18.68
C ILE A 21 -14.35 -4.78 17.49
N TYR A 22 -13.92 -3.52 17.52
CA TYR A 22 -14.16 -2.56 16.45
C TYR A 22 -13.55 -3.01 15.12
N ALA A 23 -12.29 -3.45 15.13
CA ALA A 23 -11.62 -3.98 13.94
C ALA A 23 -12.28 -5.27 13.42
N ARG A 24 -12.82 -6.11 14.31
CA ARG A 24 -13.56 -7.32 13.92
C ARG A 24 -14.87 -6.98 13.19
N LEU A 25 -15.57 -5.95 13.63
CA LEU A 25 -16.88 -5.56 13.08
C LEU A 25 -16.78 -4.71 11.82
N LEU A 26 -15.77 -3.82 11.73
CA LEU A 26 -15.65 -2.82 10.67
C LEU A 26 -14.38 -2.96 9.81
N GLY A 27 -13.48 -3.89 10.14
CA GLY A 27 -12.17 -4.03 9.51
C GLY A 27 -11.18 -2.96 9.99
N ALA A 28 -10.14 -2.70 9.19
CA ALA A 28 -9.15 -1.68 9.52
C ALA A 28 -9.81 -0.31 9.70
N PRO A 29 -9.74 0.30 10.90
CA PRO A 29 -10.40 1.57 11.20
C PRO A 29 -9.56 2.78 10.74
N ALA A 30 -9.21 2.82 9.46
CA ALA A 30 -8.45 3.89 8.86
C ALA A 30 -8.99 4.15 7.45
N ASN A 31 -9.69 5.28 7.25
CA ASN A 31 -10.37 5.57 5.99
C ASN A 31 -9.39 5.61 4.82
N GLY A 32 -8.24 6.26 4.97
CA GLY A 32 -7.20 6.30 3.94
C GLY A 32 -6.69 4.91 3.54
N LEU A 33 -6.43 4.03 4.52
CA LEU A 33 -6.02 2.64 4.25
C LEU A 33 -7.11 1.86 3.50
N ARG A 34 -8.39 2.05 3.86
CA ARG A 34 -9.52 1.40 3.19
C ARG A 34 -9.68 1.86 1.74
N ILE A 35 -9.40 3.14 1.46
CA ILE A 35 -9.36 3.68 0.10
C ILE A 35 -8.21 3.03 -0.68
N ARG A 36 -6.99 2.99 -0.11
CA ARG A 36 -5.81 2.37 -0.75
C ARG A 36 -6.04 0.90 -1.06
N LEU A 37 -6.51 0.12 -0.09
CA LEU A 37 -6.83 -1.30 -0.32
C LEU A 37 -7.79 -1.47 -1.52
N ARG A 38 -8.85 -0.67 -1.58
CA ARG A 38 -9.83 -0.73 -2.67
C ARG A 38 -9.27 -0.32 -4.02
N ARG A 39 -8.32 0.62 -4.04
CA ARG A 39 -7.74 1.17 -5.27
C ARG A 39 -6.53 0.39 -5.77
N VAL A 40 -5.72 -0.15 -4.85
CA VAL A 40 -4.46 -0.83 -5.20
C VAL A 40 -4.67 -2.33 -5.45
N LEU A 41 -5.45 -3.03 -4.62
CA LEU A 41 -5.61 -4.48 -4.76
C LEU A 41 -6.08 -4.94 -6.16
N PRO A 42 -6.95 -4.23 -6.91
CA PRO A 42 -7.26 -4.62 -8.28
C PRO A 42 -6.06 -4.59 -9.24
N ALA A 43 -5.03 -3.79 -8.95
CA ALA A 43 -3.81 -3.77 -9.77
C ALA A 43 -2.91 -5.01 -9.53
N THR A 44 -3.20 -5.78 -8.48
CA THR A 44 -2.48 -7.01 -8.13
C THR A 44 -3.16 -8.27 -8.66
N ASP A 45 -4.20 -8.16 -9.49
CA ASP A 45 -4.89 -9.32 -10.08
C ASP A 45 -3.97 -10.05 -11.05
N GLY A 46 -4.00 -11.37 -10.99
CA GLY A 46 -3.21 -12.29 -11.80
C GLY A 46 -2.96 -13.62 -11.07
N ASP A 47 -2.37 -14.56 -11.78
CA ASP A 47 -1.91 -15.83 -11.18
C ASP A 47 -0.48 -15.67 -10.68
N HIS A 48 -0.35 -15.31 -9.42
CA HIS A 48 0.92 -15.10 -8.75
C HIS A 48 1.25 -16.26 -7.81
N ARG A 49 2.53 -16.62 -7.72
CA ARG A 49 3.06 -17.67 -6.83
C ARG A 49 3.96 -17.12 -5.73
N ALA A 50 4.61 -16.00 -5.99
CA ALA A 50 5.51 -15.34 -5.05
C ALA A 50 5.29 -13.83 -5.09
N ILE A 51 4.86 -13.25 -3.97
CA ILE A 51 4.52 -11.84 -3.84
C ILE A 51 5.40 -11.21 -2.77
N LEU A 52 5.98 -10.04 -3.06
CA LEU A 52 6.68 -9.19 -2.11
C LEU A 52 5.83 -7.97 -1.80
N ASP A 53 5.61 -7.69 -0.52
CA ASP A 53 5.07 -6.42 -0.01
C ASP A 53 6.22 -5.63 0.62
N ALA A 54 6.73 -4.65 -0.12
CA ALA A 54 7.93 -3.89 0.22
C ALA A 54 7.57 -2.62 1.03
N GLY A 55 8.00 -2.58 2.29
CA GLY A 55 7.57 -1.57 3.27
C GLY A 55 6.15 -1.88 3.76
N CYS A 56 5.94 -3.11 4.25
CA CYS A 56 4.61 -3.62 4.56
C CYS A 56 3.95 -2.99 5.80
N GLY A 57 4.71 -2.24 6.61
CA GLY A 57 4.22 -1.65 7.85
C GLY A 57 3.54 -2.69 8.76
N PRO A 58 2.32 -2.45 9.25
CA PRO A 58 1.59 -3.39 10.11
C PRO A 58 1.02 -4.61 9.37
N GLY A 59 1.39 -4.87 8.12
CA GLY A 59 1.09 -6.07 7.35
C GLY A 59 -0.30 -6.14 6.72
N VAL A 60 -1.10 -5.07 6.74
CA VAL A 60 -2.50 -5.14 6.28
C VAL A 60 -2.60 -5.47 4.79
N PHE A 61 -1.72 -4.90 3.94
CA PHE A 61 -1.66 -5.26 2.52
C PHE A 61 -1.21 -6.71 2.34
N SER A 62 -0.19 -7.16 3.07
CA SER A 62 0.28 -8.56 3.04
C SER A 62 -0.84 -9.54 3.40
N PHE A 63 -1.66 -9.24 4.43
CA PHE A 63 -2.81 -10.10 4.79
C PHE A 63 -3.85 -10.17 3.67
N GLU A 64 -4.19 -9.03 3.07
CA GLU A 64 -5.15 -8.99 1.97
C GLU A 64 -4.63 -9.70 0.71
N LEU A 65 -3.33 -9.55 0.40
CA LEU A 65 -2.67 -10.26 -0.69
C LEU A 65 -2.68 -11.78 -0.46
N ALA A 66 -2.37 -12.23 0.76
CA ALA A 66 -2.39 -13.66 1.11
C ALA A 66 -3.79 -14.29 0.97
N LYS A 67 -4.83 -13.55 1.35
CA LYS A 67 -6.23 -13.99 1.18
C LYS A 67 -6.70 -13.95 -0.28
N ARG A 68 -6.19 -12.98 -1.06
CA ARG A 68 -6.54 -12.80 -2.47
C ARG A 68 -5.87 -13.85 -3.36
N HIS A 69 -4.64 -14.21 -3.03
CA HIS A 69 -3.80 -15.16 -3.75
C HIS A 69 -3.45 -16.36 -2.86
N PRO A 70 -4.40 -17.27 -2.57
CA PRO A 70 -4.19 -18.35 -1.60
C PRO A 70 -3.13 -19.37 -2.03
N GLN A 71 -2.77 -19.38 -3.32
CA GLN A 71 -1.69 -20.23 -3.86
C GLN A 71 -0.32 -19.54 -3.86
N ALA A 72 -0.27 -18.24 -3.56
CA ALA A 72 0.98 -17.48 -3.52
C ALA A 72 1.59 -17.50 -2.11
N GLN A 73 2.91 -17.47 -2.06
CA GLN A 73 3.66 -17.13 -0.84
C GLN A 73 3.85 -15.61 -0.80
N VAL A 74 3.38 -14.97 0.25
CA VAL A 74 3.50 -13.53 0.46
C VAL A 74 4.60 -13.27 1.49
N LEU A 75 5.58 -12.44 1.12
CA LEU A 75 6.63 -11.95 1.99
C LEU A 75 6.45 -10.45 2.21
N GLY A 76 6.20 -10.03 3.44
CA GLY A 76 6.26 -8.64 3.86
C GLY A 76 7.66 -8.29 4.35
N ILE A 77 8.23 -7.20 3.84
CA ILE A 77 9.50 -6.64 4.31
C ILE A 77 9.21 -5.30 4.99
N GLU A 78 9.76 -5.12 6.19
CA GLU A 78 9.61 -3.91 6.99
C GLU A 78 10.93 -3.60 7.74
N LEU A 79 11.27 -2.32 7.85
CA LEU A 79 12.49 -1.85 8.52
C LEU A 79 12.38 -1.96 10.04
N GLU A 80 11.21 -1.66 10.59
CA GLU A 80 10.94 -1.62 12.02
C GLU A 80 10.67 -3.03 12.59
N PRO A 81 11.57 -3.58 13.45
CA PRO A 81 11.43 -4.96 13.94
C PRO A 81 10.14 -5.19 14.74
N ASP A 82 9.67 -4.20 15.49
CA ASP A 82 8.44 -4.30 16.27
C ASP A 82 7.20 -4.48 15.39
N LEU A 83 7.19 -3.85 14.20
CA LEU A 83 6.13 -4.03 13.21
C LEU A 83 6.19 -5.42 12.58
N VAL A 84 7.40 -5.93 12.31
CA VAL A 84 7.62 -7.30 11.79
C VAL A 84 7.10 -8.35 12.76
N GLU A 85 7.48 -8.25 14.05
CA GLU A 85 7.03 -9.18 15.08
C GLU A 85 5.50 -9.14 15.23
N ARG A 86 4.94 -7.94 15.30
CA ARG A 86 3.50 -7.74 15.43
C ARG A 86 2.71 -8.27 14.24
N ALA A 87 3.15 -7.99 13.01
CA ALA A 87 2.52 -8.50 11.79
C ALA A 87 2.60 -10.05 11.73
N SER A 88 3.75 -10.61 12.10
CA SER A 88 3.95 -12.08 12.17
C SER A 88 2.99 -12.74 13.16
N GLU A 89 2.83 -12.16 14.34
CA GLU A 89 1.90 -12.69 15.36
C GLU A 89 0.43 -12.58 14.90
N ILE A 90 0.05 -11.49 14.24
CA ILE A 90 -1.29 -11.34 13.67
C ILE A 90 -1.53 -12.40 12.58
N ALA A 91 -0.59 -12.59 11.65
CA ALA A 91 -0.70 -13.60 10.59
C ALA A 91 -0.86 -15.01 11.18
N ARG A 92 -0.03 -15.36 12.18
CA ARG A 92 -0.10 -16.64 12.89
C ARG A 92 -1.48 -16.85 13.52
N ARG A 93 -2.01 -15.86 14.23
CA ARG A 93 -3.35 -15.92 14.86
C ARG A 93 -4.48 -15.97 13.85
N ALA A 94 -4.29 -15.34 12.68
CA ALA A 94 -5.25 -15.36 11.59
C ALA A 94 -5.22 -16.67 10.78
N GLY A 95 -4.25 -17.56 11.03
CA GLY A 95 -4.07 -18.79 10.26
C GLY A 95 -3.60 -18.54 8.81
N LEU A 96 -2.94 -17.42 8.54
CA LEU A 96 -2.39 -17.08 7.22
C LEU A 96 -1.04 -17.78 7.03
N THR A 97 -1.08 -19.08 6.69
CA THR A 97 0.13 -19.91 6.55
C THR A 97 0.99 -19.56 5.35
N ASN A 98 0.44 -18.82 4.39
CA ASN A 98 1.10 -18.35 3.18
C ASN A 98 1.58 -16.90 3.28
N CYS A 99 1.63 -16.31 4.47
CA CYS A 99 2.06 -14.95 4.72
C CYS A 99 3.14 -14.92 5.81
N ARG A 100 4.30 -14.35 5.51
CA ARG A 100 5.40 -14.20 6.45
C ARG A 100 6.00 -12.81 6.37
N PHE A 101 6.75 -12.42 7.42
CA PHE A 101 7.34 -11.10 7.54
C PHE A 101 8.81 -11.23 7.91
N GLU A 102 9.64 -10.38 7.33
CA GLU A 102 11.08 -10.33 7.60
C GLU A 102 11.51 -8.86 7.73
N LYS A 103 12.50 -8.63 8.62
CA LYS A 103 13.12 -7.31 8.70
C LYS A 103 14.01 -7.10 7.49
N GLY A 104 13.91 -5.92 6.87
CA GLY A 104 14.77 -5.54 5.76
C GLY A 104 14.61 -4.09 5.35
N ASP A 105 15.65 -3.58 4.72
CA ASP A 105 15.67 -2.26 4.09
C ASP A 105 15.40 -2.44 2.60
N VAL A 106 14.40 -1.72 2.08
CA VAL A 106 14.02 -1.79 0.66
C VAL A 106 15.12 -1.30 -0.29
N THR A 107 16.11 -0.56 0.21
CA THR A 107 17.29 -0.13 -0.57
C THR A 107 18.38 -1.20 -0.63
N GLN A 108 18.30 -2.25 0.21
CA GLN A 108 19.35 -3.26 0.38
C GLN A 108 18.84 -4.70 0.17
N LEU A 109 17.69 -4.87 -0.50
CA LEU A 109 17.13 -6.20 -0.74
C LEU A 109 18.06 -7.02 -1.64
N ASP A 110 18.37 -8.25 -1.20
CA ASP A 110 19.18 -9.20 -1.95
C ASP A 110 18.31 -10.33 -2.53
N PHE A 111 17.33 -9.94 -3.32
CA PHE A 111 16.49 -10.87 -4.08
C PHE A 111 16.79 -10.73 -5.57
N ASP A 112 16.90 -11.84 -6.29
CA ASP A 112 17.05 -11.87 -7.74
C ASP A 112 16.02 -12.80 -8.36
N GLY A 113 15.16 -12.23 -9.20
CA GLY A 113 14.16 -12.96 -9.97
C GLY A 113 13.21 -13.85 -9.16
N LYS A 114 12.91 -13.47 -7.90
CA LYS A 114 12.19 -14.32 -6.95
C LYS A 114 10.69 -14.16 -7.00
N PHE A 115 10.19 -12.97 -7.33
CA PHE A 115 8.78 -12.62 -7.19
C PHE A 115 8.10 -12.39 -8.54
N ASP A 116 6.82 -12.80 -8.62
CA ASP A 116 5.95 -12.52 -9.76
C ASP A 116 5.33 -11.12 -9.66
N LEU A 117 5.10 -10.70 -8.41
CA LEU A 117 4.48 -9.44 -8.07
C LEU A 117 5.24 -8.79 -6.91
N VAL A 118 5.54 -7.52 -7.06
CA VAL A 118 5.99 -6.64 -5.97
C VAL A 118 4.94 -5.57 -5.76
N VAL A 119 4.58 -5.34 -4.50
CA VAL A 119 3.68 -4.27 -4.08
C VAL A 119 4.46 -3.34 -3.15
N SER A 120 4.34 -2.03 -3.34
CA SER A 120 4.89 -1.03 -2.43
C SER A 120 3.88 0.09 -2.26
N VAL A 121 3.36 0.27 -1.04
CA VAL A 121 2.24 1.19 -0.77
C VAL A 121 2.60 2.16 0.33
N ASP A 122 2.65 3.44 -0.01
CA ASP A 122 3.02 4.54 0.87
C ASP A 122 4.32 4.25 1.64
N ASN A 123 5.35 3.88 0.89
CA ASN A 123 6.67 3.53 1.39
C ASN A 123 7.78 4.42 0.79
N LEU A 124 7.78 4.65 -0.53
CA LEU A 124 8.87 5.34 -1.21
C LEU A 124 9.05 6.80 -0.77
N GLU A 125 8.02 7.43 -0.25
CA GLU A 125 8.11 8.78 0.33
C GLU A 125 8.93 8.85 1.62
N HIS A 126 9.18 7.69 2.26
CA HIS A 126 10.02 7.56 3.45
C HIS A 126 11.48 7.22 3.11
N VAL A 127 11.79 6.88 1.86
CA VAL A 127 13.10 6.40 1.43
C VAL A 127 13.88 7.54 0.77
N GLU A 128 15.03 7.91 1.30
CA GLU A 128 15.86 8.99 0.72
C GLU A 128 16.33 8.64 -0.69
N ASP A 129 16.93 7.48 -0.87
CA ASP A 129 17.36 6.96 -2.18
C ASP A 129 16.27 6.03 -2.76
N ASP A 130 15.20 6.66 -3.23
CA ASP A 130 14.06 5.96 -3.82
C ASP A 130 14.41 5.26 -5.15
N VAL A 131 15.39 5.79 -5.89
CA VAL A 131 15.84 5.16 -7.15
C VAL A 131 16.57 3.85 -6.86
N THR A 132 17.42 3.80 -5.85
CA THR A 132 18.06 2.56 -5.42
C THR A 132 17.01 1.57 -4.93
N ALA A 133 16.03 2.00 -4.13
CA ALA A 133 14.91 1.14 -3.75
C ALA A 133 14.18 0.57 -4.98
N MET A 134 13.84 1.40 -5.97
CA MET A 134 13.19 0.92 -7.21
C MET A 134 14.04 -0.11 -7.95
N LYS A 135 15.37 0.07 -8.02
CA LYS A 135 16.28 -0.90 -8.64
C LYS A 135 16.34 -2.24 -7.90
N THR A 136 16.32 -2.23 -6.57
CA THR A 136 16.26 -3.48 -5.79
C THR A 136 14.91 -4.20 -6.00
N LEU A 137 13.80 -3.44 -6.08
CA LEU A 137 12.48 -4.01 -6.40
C LEU A 137 12.42 -4.59 -7.81
N LEU A 138 13.07 -3.93 -8.80
CA LEU A 138 13.20 -4.49 -10.15
C LEU A 138 13.95 -5.82 -10.12
N ARG A 139 15.11 -5.86 -9.47
CA ARG A 139 15.93 -7.09 -9.35
C ARG A 139 15.15 -8.21 -8.66
N ALA A 140 14.35 -7.89 -7.65
CA ALA A 140 13.54 -8.85 -6.93
C ALA A 140 12.46 -9.53 -7.79
N LEU A 141 11.94 -8.83 -8.81
CA LEU A 141 10.97 -9.38 -9.77
C LEU A 141 11.64 -10.36 -10.74
N ARG A 142 10.91 -11.37 -11.17
CA ARG A 142 11.25 -12.16 -12.35
C ARG A 142 11.16 -11.31 -13.62
N PRO A 143 11.88 -11.67 -14.71
CA PRO A 143 11.57 -11.13 -16.02
C PRO A 143 10.07 -11.26 -16.31
N GLY A 144 9.44 -10.19 -16.80
CA GLY A 144 8.00 -10.12 -16.99
C GLY A 144 7.15 -9.93 -15.71
N GLY A 145 7.77 -9.94 -14.54
CA GLY A 145 7.08 -9.70 -13.26
C GLY A 145 6.54 -8.26 -13.11
N THR A 146 5.57 -8.08 -12.26
CA THR A 146 4.82 -6.83 -12.13
C THR A 146 5.14 -6.10 -10.81
N LEU A 147 5.29 -4.77 -10.87
CA LEU A 147 5.30 -3.86 -9.74
C LEU A 147 3.97 -3.11 -9.68
N ALA A 148 3.33 -3.08 -8.51
CA ALA A 148 2.25 -2.15 -8.18
C ALA A 148 2.74 -1.19 -7.10
N VAL A 149 3.02 0.05 -7.45
CA VAL A 149 3.49 1.09 -6.53
C VAL A 149 2.43 2.15 -6.33
N HIS A 150 2.14 2.45 -5.06
CA HIS A 150 1.25 3.55 -4.66
C HIS A 150 1.99 4.49 -3.74
N VAL A 151 1.85 5.78 -3.99
CA VAL A 151 2.45 6.84 -3.17
C VAL A 151 1.47 8.00 -2.99
N PRO A 152 1.63 8.83 -1.96
CA PRO A 152 0.93 10.10 -1.87
C PRO A 152 1.22 11.00 -3.07
N ALA A 153 0.20 11.67 -3.60
CA ALA A 153 0.41 12.70 -4.61
C ALA A 153 1.09 13.94 -4.00
N TYR A 154 2.01 14.56 -4.75
CA TYR A 154 2.72 15.78 -4.32
C TYR A 154 1.75 16.88 -3.91
N GLU A 155 0.69 17.12 -4.71
CA GLU A 155 -0.34 18.09 -4.39
C GLU A 155 -1.59 17.38 -3.86
N ARG A 156 -1.84 17.51 -2.55
CA ARG A 156 -3.09 17.04 -1.94
C ARG A 156 -4.07 18.21 -1.85
N ARG A 157 -5.26 18.04 -2.38
CA ARG A 157 -6.27 19.10 -2.34
C ARG A 157 -7.14 19.00 -1.10
N TRP A 158 -7.24 20.11 -0.36
CA TRP A 158 -8.28 20.29 0.64
C TRP A 158 -9.54 20.82 -0.07
N LEU A 159 -10.49 19.93 -0.35
CA LEU A 159 -11.72 20.29 -1.07
C LEU A 159 -12.56 21.31 -0.31
N LEU A 160 -12.55 21.25 1.04
CA LEU A 160 -13.32 22.18 1.88
C LEU A 160 -12.77 23.62 1.88
N PHE A 161 -11.49 23.81 1.57
CA PHE A 161 -10.82 25.11 1.69
C PHE A 161 -10.15 25.58 0.40
N GLY A 162 -10.32 24.85 -0.70
CA GLY A 162 -9.72 25.19 -1.99
C GLY A 162 -8.19 25.21 -2.02
N ARG A 163 -7.54 24.81 -0.94
CA ARG A 163 -6.09 24.87 -0.77
C ARG A 163 -5.43 23.59 -1.30
N ARG A 164 -4.35 23.76 -2.05
CA ARG A 164 -3.39 22.69 -2.31
C ARG A 164 -2.43 22.70 -1.12
N VAL A 165 -2.50 21.71 -0.27
CA VAL A 165 -1.65 21.62 0.92
C VAL A 165 -0.80 20.38 0.81
N ASN A 166 0.52 20.59 0.86
CA ASN A 166 1.45 19.53 1.21
C ASN A 166 1.42 19.39 2.74
N PHE A 167 1.18 18.18 3.21
CA PHE A 167 1.28 17.89 4.62
C PHE A 167 2.71 17.50 4.94
N ASP A 168 3.28 18.12 5.97
CA ASP A 168 4.40 17.52 6.66
C ASP A 168 3.86 16.32 7.45
N VAL A 169 4.18 15.14 6.95
CA VAL A 169 3.89 13.89 7.66
C VAL A 169 5.19 13.44 8.32
N PRO A 170 5.20 13.22 9.63
CA PRO A 170 6.40 12.71 10.30
C PRO A 170 6.96 11.47 9.61
N GLY A 171 8.28 11.45 9.39
CA GLY A 171 8.97 10.37 8.70
C GLY A 171 8.97 10.46 7.16
N HIS A 172 8.24 11.38 6.54
CA HIS A 172 8.35 11.62 5.12
C HIS A 172 9.62 12.43 4.79
N VAL A 173 10.46 11.92 3.90
CA VAL A 173 11.61 12.66 3.35
C VAL A 173 11.19 13.54 2.16
N ARG A 174 10.00 13.27 1.62
CA ARG A 174 9.36 14.09 0.58
C ARG A 174 7.84 14.10 0.73
N PRO A 175 7.15 15.16 0.31
CA PRO A 175 5.70 15.30 0.52
C PRO A 175 4.84 14.34 -0.32
N GLY A 176 5.43 13.61 -1.26
CA GLY A 176 4.82 12.72 -2.21
C GLY A 176 5.39 12.91 -3.61
N TYR A 177 4.73 12.39 -4.64
CA TYR A 177 5.21 12.41 -6.02
C TYR A 177 4.21 13.04 -6.98
N ARG A 178 4.72 13.68 -8.02
CA ARG A 178 3.93 13.95 -9.23
C ARG A 178 3.89 12.66 -10.06
N ALA A 179 2.75 12.36 -10.65
CA ALA A 179 2.61 11.10 -11.39
C ALA A 179 3.63 10.95 -12.55
N PRO A 180 3.92 12.01 -13.37
CA PRO A 180 4.99 11.93 -14.37
C PRO A 180 6.39 11.73 -13.78
N GLU A 181 6.68 12.35 -12.63
CA GLU A 181 7.97 12.21 -11.93
C GLU A 181 8.20 10.78 -11.47
N LEU A 182 7.20 10.15 -10.81
CA LEU A 182 7.31 8.77 -10.38
C LEU A 182 7.48 7.81 -11.57
N ALA A 183 6.75 8.05 -12.67
CA ALA A 183 6.87 7.25 -13.88
C ALA A 183 8.28 7.36 -14.50
N GLU A 184 8.87 8.57 -14.49
CA GLU A 184 10.23 8.78 -14.99
C GLU A 184 11.27 8.09 -14.12
N LYS A 185 11.16 8.19 -12.79
CA LYS A 185 12.04 7.47 -11.85
C LYS A 185 11.97 5.95 -12.04
N LEU A 186 10.76 5.40 -12.27
CA LEU A 186 10.60 3.98 -12.57
C LEU A 186 11.28 3.59 -13.89
N ARG A 187 11.19 4.43 -14.94
CA ARG A 187 11.93 4.19 -16.20
C ARG A 187 13.44 4.28 -16.02
N LEU A 188 13.93 5.23 -15.21
CA LEU A 188 15.36 5.32 -14.84
C LEU A 188 15.82 4.08 -14.04
N ALA A 189 14.92 3.43 -13.32
CA ALA A 189 15.17 2.16 -12.66
C ALA A 189 14.87 0.94 -13.58
N GLU A 190 14.72 1.16 -14.90
CA GLU A 190 14.55 0.16 -15.96
C GLU A 190 13.22 -0.61 -15.92
N PHE A 191 12.19 -0.02 -15.34
CA PHE A 191 10.82 -0.55 -15.44
C PHE A 191 10.10 -0.08 -16.72
N ASP A 192 9.32 -0.97 -17.32
CA ASP A 192 8.28 -0.61 -18.29
C ASP A 192 7.03 -0.16 -17.57
N VAL A 193 6.69 1.11 -17.66
CA VAL A 193 5.44 1.66 -17.07
C VAL A 193 4.25 1.27 -17.94
N ILE A 194 3.32 0.47 -17.36
CA ILE A 194 2.16 -0.08 -18.08
C ILE A 194 0.91 0.79 -17.88
N ASP A 195 0.67 1.23 -16.64
CA ASP A 195 -0.53 1.98 -16.26
C ASP A 195 -0.19 3.00 -15.19
N GLN A 196 -0.82 4.16 -15.29
CA GLN A 196 -0.67 5.26 -14.35
C GLN A 196 -2.02 5.87 -14.09
N ARG A 197 -2.42 5.95 -12.82
CA ARG A 197 -3.70 6.55 -12.45
C ARG A 197 -3.61 7.29 -11.12
N TYR A 198 -4.48 8.26 -10.93
CA TYR A 198 -4.70 8.85 -9.63
C TYR A 198 -5.65 7.99 -8.80
N THR A 199 -5.42 7.99 -7.49
CA THR A 199 -6.31 7.43 -6.48
C THR A 199 -6.89 8.56 -5.64
N TYR A 200 -7.85 8.26 -4.78
CA TYR A 200 -8.57 9.27 -4.00
C TYR A 200 -9.32 10.29 -4.87
N GLY A 201 -10.34 9.85 -5.56
CA GLY A 201 -11.28 10.74 -6.26
C GLY A 201 -11.96 11.75 -5.31
N PRO A 202 -12.82 12.64 -5.82
CA PRO A 202 -13.36 13.74 -5.02
C PRO A 202 -14.00 13.34 -3.69
N LEU A 203 -14.88 12.31 -3.68
CA LEU A 203 -15.52 11.83 -2.47
C LEU A 203 -14.53 11.15 -1.50
N GLU A 204 -13.56 10.41 -2.05
CA GLU A 204 -12.53 9.76 -1.25
C GLU A 204 -11.60 10.78 -0.62
N THR A 205 -11.19 11.81 -1.38
CA THR A 205 -10.38 12.93 -0.87
C THR A 205 -11.13 13.70 0.20
N PHE A 206 -12.41 14.00 -0.03
CA PHE A 206 -13.25 14.69 0.94
C PHE A 206 -13.33 13.93 2.26
N THR A 207 -13.69 12.65 2.21
CA THR A 207 -13.82 11.82 3.42
C THR A 207 -12.49 11.59 4.11
N ASN A 208 -11.38 11.50 3.35
CA ASN A 208 -10.04 11.37 3.93
C ASN A 208 -9.62 12.67 4.64
N ASN A 209 -9.87 13.83 4.03
CA ASN A 209 -9.62 15.14 4.67
C ASN A 209 -10.45 15.30 5.94
N LEU A 210 -11.72 14.93 5.89
CA LEU A 210 -12.59 14.99 7.07
C LEU A 210 -12.12 14.01 8.17
N SER A 211 -11.58 12.85 7.80
CA SER A 211 -10.95 11.92 8.74
C SER A 211 -9.80 12.58 9.50
N TYR A 212 -8.91 13.30 8.82
CA TYR A 212 -7.81 14.04 9.45
C TYR A 212 -8.32 15.18 10.36
N LEU A 213 -9.35 15.91 9.94
CA LEU A 213 -9.94 16.97 10.77
C LEU A 213 -10.56 16.43 12.07
N ILE A 214 -11.26 15.29 11.98
CA ILE A 214 -11.92 14.67 13.13
C ILE A 214 -10.90 14.00 14.05
N SER A 215 -9.95 13.23 13.51
CA SER A 215 -8.98 12.52 14.34
C SER A 215 -7.91 13.44 14.93
N GLY A 216 -7.64 14.56 14.28
CA GLY A 216 -6.45 15.39 14.50
C GLY A 216 -5.18 14.72 13.94
N ALA A 217 -4.13 15.51 13.73
CA ALA A 217 -2.85 15.00 13.23
C ALA A 217 -2.26 13.91 14.14
N ASP A 218 -2.47 14.04 15.46
CA ASP A 218 -1.94 13.14 16.49
C ASP A 218 -2.96 12.04 16.89
N GLN A 219 -4.03 11.87 16.14
CA GLN A 219 -5.13 10.93 16.46
C GLN A 219 -5.70 11.12 17.88
N ARG A 220 -5.73 12.35 18.38
CA ARG A 220 -6.20 12.67 19.75
C ARG A 220 -7.66 12.32 19.97
N ASN A 221 -8.49 12.45 18.95
CA ASN A 221 -9.94 12.25 19.03
C ASN A 221 -10.38 10.86 18.52
N LYS A 222 -9.72 9.79 18.98
CA LYS A 222 -10.03 8.41 18.56
C LYS A 222 -11.50 8.03 18.74
N ALA A 223 -12.14 8.47 19.84
CA ALA A 223 -13.53 8.16 20.11
C ALA A 223 -14.49 8.82 19.11
N LEU A 224 -14.29 10.12 18.83
CA LEU A 224 -15.09 10.85 17.84
C LEU A 224 -14.88 10.27 16.44
N TYR A 225 -13.63 9.94 16.11
CA TYR A 225 -13.31 9.29 14.84
C TYR A 225 -13.98 7.91 14.71
N ALA A 226 -13.99 7.10 15.78
CA ALA A 226 -14.64 5.80 15.78
C ALA A 226 -16.14 5.91 15.50
N VAL A 227 -16.82 6.93 16.01
CA VAL A 227 -18.23 7.18 15.70
C VAL A 227 -18.43 7.64 14.26
N ALA A 228 -17.56 8.51 13.75
CA ALA A 228 -17.67 9.05 12.38
C ALA A 228 -17.24 8.04 11.30
N PHE A 229 -16.33 7.13 11.60
CA PHE A 229 -15.70 6.23 10.61
C PHE A 229 -16.68 5.42 9.76
N PRO A 230 -17.76 4.79 10.28
CA PRO A 230 -18.70 4.05 9.45
C PRO A 230 -19.34 4.91 8.36
N VAL A 231 -19.68 6.17 8.69
CA VAL A 231 -20.26 7.12 7.73
C VAL A 231 -19.21 7.54 6.69
N LEU A 232 -18.01 7.90 7.15
CA LEU A 232 -16.90 8.25 6.26
C LEU A 232 -16.56 7.09 5.30
N LEU A 233 -16.56 5.86 5.80
CA LEU A 233 -16.33 4.67 5.01
C LEU A 233 -17.42 4.49 3.95
N ALA A 234 -18.70 4.61 4.32
CA ALA A 234 -19.83 4.48 3.40
C ALA A 234 -19.78 5.52 2.28
N VAL A 235 -19.54 6.80 2.64
CA VAL A 235 -19.41 7.88 1.65
C VAL A 235 -18.18 7.67 0.76
N SER A 236 -17.03 7.30 1.33
CA SER A 236 -15.82 7.02 0.53
C SER A 236 -16.02 5.86 -0.44
N TYR A 237 -16.86 4.88 -0.07
CA TYR A 237 -17.13 3.73 -0.92
C TYR A 237 -17.86 4.10 -2.20
N LEU A 238 -18.68 5.15 -2.21
CA LEU A 238 -19.32 5.68 -3.42
C LEU A 238 -18.28 6.22 -4.42
N GLY A 239 -17.12 6.68 -3.90
CA GLY A 239 -16.02 7.15 -4.72
C GLY A 239 -15.36 6.08 -5.60
N LYS A 240 -15.55 4.78 -5.29
CA LYS A 240 -14.94 3.67 -6.04
C LYS A 240 -15.29 3.64 -7.55
N PHE A 241 -16.44 4.20 -7.90
CA PHE A 241 -16.90 4.24 -9.29
C PHE A 241 -16.27 5.38 -10.10
N SER A 242 -15.50 6.27 -9.45
CA SER A 242 -14.81 7.34 -10.13
C SER A 242 -13.47 6.87 -10.70
N ASN A 243 -13.13 7.36 -11.91
CA ASN A 243 -11.77 7.28 -12.45
C ASN A 243 -11.21 8.71 -12.46
N PRO A 244 -10.56 9.14 -11.36
CA PRO A 244 -10.20 10.53 -11.21
C PRO A 244 -9.00 10.90 -12.10
N SER A 245 -9.08 12.07 -12.76
CA SER A 245 -7.96 12.69 -13.47
C SER A 245 -6.97 13.39 -12.53
N TRP A 246 -7.29 13.47 -11.24
CA TRP A 246 -6.45 13.99 -10.15
C TRP A 246 -6.86 13.32 -8.83
N GLY A 247 -5.97 13.27 -7.86
CA GLY A 247 -6.28 12.68 -6.55
C GLY A 247 -5.15 12.85 -5.55
N ALA A 248 -5.38 12.43 -4.31
CA ALA A 248 -4.38 12.55 -3.24
C ALA A 248 -3.36 11.41 -3.23
N GLY A 249 -3.45 10.46 -4.14
CA GLY A 249 -2.48 9.39 -4.33
C GLY A 249 -2.24 9.10 -5.80
N VAL A 250 -1.10 8.50 -6.10
CA VAL A 250 -0.69 8.02 -7.43
C VAL A 250 -0.47 6.52 -7.34
N LEU A 251 -1.06 5.78 -8.26
CA LEU A 251 -0.83 4.35 -8.45
C LEU A 251 -0.20 4.15 -9.83
N ILE A 252 0.94 3.49 -9.87
CA ILE A 252 1.58 3.06 -11.10
C ILE A 252 1.70 1.53 -11.09
N LYS A 253 1.35 0.92 -12.21
CA LYS A 253 1.67 -0.47 -12.54
C LYS A 253 2.81 -0.47 -13.53
N ALA A 254 3.88 -1.18 -13.20
CA ALA A 254 5.05 -1.30 -14.06
C ALA A 254 5.46 -2.77 -14.17
N ARG A 255 6.33 -3.09 -15.10
CA ARG A 255 6.79 -4.46 -15.39
C ARG A 255 8.30 -4.47 -15.46
N ARG A 256 8.93 -5.52 -14.93
CA ARG A 256 10.31 -5.83 -15.29
C ARG A 256 10.33 -6.30 -16.74
N PRO A 257 11.14 -5.71 -17.63
CA PRO A 257 11.28 -6.20 -19.01
C PRO A 257 11.61 -7.69 -19.05
N ASP A 258 11.16 -8.37 -20.09
CA ASP A 258 11.60 -9.74 -20.38
C ASP A 258 13.10 -9.70 -20.74
N GLU A 259 13.85 -10.71 -20.38
CA GLU A 259 15.23 -10.83 -20.85
C GLU A 259 15.23 -10.87 -22.38
N PRO A 260 16.16 -10.15 -23.05
CA PRO A 260 16.26 -10.25 -24.48
C PRO A 260 16.50 -11.73 -24.84
N THR A 261 15.63 -12.28 -25.68
CA THR A 261 15.85 -13.63 -26.25
C THR A 261 17.16 -13.58 -27.01
N VAL A 262 18.23 -14.16 -26.46
CA VAL A 262 19.47 -14.36 -27.20
C VAL A 262 19.12 -15.26 -28.40
N PRO A 263 19.28 -14.82 -29.67
CA PRO A 263 19.08 -15.69 -30.78
C PRO A 263 20.03 -16.89 -30.60
N GLY A 264 19.48 -18.11 -30.61
CA GLY A 264 20.30 -19.30 -30.57
C GLY A 264 21.35 -19.25 -31.67
N PRO A 265 22.53 -19.84 -31.47
CA PRO A 265 23.55 -19.89 -32.48
C PRO A 265 22.95 -20.58 -33.76
N ALA A 266 23.09 -19.90 -34.91
CA ALA A 266 22.66 -20.38 -36.22
C ALA A 266 23.42 -21.64 -36.66
#